data_60692fb0ebbfb43213247e2b5b9b8e9b
#
_entry.id   60692fb0ebbfb43213247e2b5b9b8e9b
#
_cell.length_a   1.000
_cell.length_b   1.000
_cell.length_c   1.000
_cell.angle_alpha   90.00
_cell.angle_beta   90.00
_cell.angle_gamma   90.00
#
_symmetry.space_group_name_H-M   'P 1'
#
loop_
_entity.id
_entity.type
_entity.pdbx_description
1 polymer ?
#
loop_
_entity_poly.entity_id
_entity_poly.type
_entity_poly.pdbx_seq_one_letter_code
_entity_poly.pdbx_strand_id
1 'polypeptide(L)'
;MASPNSAEPLLSFKNVRAGYGEAIVLDDISFEMPERGSIAVLGRNGVGKSTLLLTLMGFTQLRRGSIIWRGTDITRLAPHRRAQSGIGWVAQEREIFANLTVEENLTVAARPGRWDLDAAFDFFPRLKERRQSKGNQLSGGEQQMLATARALMTNPALLLLDEPLEGLAPIIVEELVRGLRKMITEEGTAVILVEQHAEVALSLTENAVLLERGAIVHHARSADLLKDHATLDRYIGLRVADGKPAQA
;
A
#
# COMPACT_ATOMS: atom_id res chain seq x y z
N MET A 1 19.46 -31.90 6.93
CA MET A 1 18.17 -31.86 7.62
C MET A 1 17.44 -30.57 7.15
N ALA A 2 16.46 -30.72 6.30
CA ALA A 2 15.65 -29.59 5.84
C ALA A 2 14.74 -29.17 6.98
N SER A 3 14.72 -27.87 7.33
CA SER A 3 13.81 -27.30 8.32
C SER A 3 12.37 -27.46 7.84
N PRO A 4 11.43 -27.84 8.70
CA PRO A 4 10.05 -28.04 8.31
C PRO A 4 9.34 -26.71 8.10
N ASN A 5 8.65 -26.62 6.98
CA ASN A 5 7.47 -25.77 6.76
C ASN A 5 7.68 -24.25 6.72
N SER A 6 8.47 -23.74 5.78
CA SER A 6 8.26 -22.37 5.30
C SER A 6 7.11 -22.43 4.29
N ALA A 7 5.91 -21.99 4.70
CA ALA A 7 4.83 -21.77 3.75
C ALA A 7 5.38 -20.88 2.61
N GLU A 8 5.01 -21.21 1.38
CA GLU A 8 5.43 -20.45 0.19
C GLU A 8 5.02 -18.98 0.35
N PRO A 9 5.91 -18.01 0.09
CA PRO A 9 5.58 -16.60 0.26
C PRO A 9 4.47 -16.17 -0.70
N LEU A 10 3.58 -15.28 -0.24
CA LEU A 10 2.56 -14.65 -1.07
C LEU A 10 3.20 -13.89 -2.23
N LEU A 11 4.26 -13.15 -1.93
CA LEU A 11 4.99 -12.30 -2.87
C LEU A 11 6.50 -12.43 -2.63
N SER A 12 7.28 -12.54 -3.71
CA SER A 12 8.73 -12.49 -3.67
C SER A 12 9.27 -11.62 -4.79
N PHE A 13 10.09 -10.63 -4.44
CA PHE A 13 10.95 -9.89 -5.36
C PHE A 13 12.35 -10.50 -5.29
N LYS A 14 12.94 -10.82 -6.46
CA LYS A 14 14.27 -11.43 -6.56
C LYS A 14 15.17 -10.61 -7.47
N ASN A 15 16.08 -9.83 -6.89
CA ASN A 15 17.08 -8.98 -7.56
C ASN A 15 16.47 -8.10 -8.67
N VAL A 16 15.32 -7.48 -8.38
CA VAL A 16 14.54 -6.69 -9.34
C VAL A 16 15.23 -5.37 -9.61
N ARG A 17 15.46 -5.11 -10.92
CA ARG A 17 15.92 -3.84 -11.46
C ARG A 17 14.89 -3.33 -12.45
N ALA A 18 14.34 -2.13 -12.21
CA ALA A 18 13.22 -1.62 -12.99
C ALA A 18 13.22 -0.08 -13.09
N GLY A 19 12.47 0.44 -14.06
CA GLY A 19 12.32 1.88 -14.25
C GLY A 19 11.51 2.25 -15.47
N TYR A 20 11.78 3.41 -16.06
CA TYR A 20 11.01 3.98 -17.17
C TYR A 20 11.96 4.33 -18.34
N GLY A 21 11.68 3.84 -19.54
CA GLY A 21 12.59 4.02 -20.68
C GLY A 21 14.00 3.59 -20.30
N GLU A 22 15.00 4.45 -20.45
CA GLU A 22 16.38 4.17 -20.07
C GLU A 22 16.69 4.47 -18.60
N ALA A 23 15.80 5.16 -17.87
CA ALA A 23 16.01 5.52 -16.49
C ALA A 23 15.73 4.32 -15.56
N ILE A 24 16.74 3.93 -14.79
CA ILE A 24 16.61 2.94 -13.72
C ILE A 24 16.25 3.67 -12.43
N VAL A 25 15.16 3.25 -11.80
CA VAL A 25 14.67 3.82 -10.54
C VAL A 25 14.83 2.83 -9.39
N LEU A 26 14.61 1.54 -9.65
CA LEU A 26 14.83 0.47 -8.67
C LEU A 26 16.05 -0.35 -9.08
N ASP A 27 16.93 -0.62 -8.12
CA ASP A 27 18.12 -1.42 -8.34
C ASP A 27 18.31 -2.44 -7.21
N ASP A 28 18.32 -3.70 -7.60
CA ASP A 28 18.55 -4.88 -6.73
C ASP A 28 17.52 -5.05 -5.59
N ILE A 29 16.24 -4.79 -5.87
CA ILE A 29 15.16 -4.99 -4.90
C ILE A 29 14.92 -6.48 -4.67
N SER A 30 15.08 -6.91 -3.43
CA SER A 30 14.80 -8.28 -2.99
C SER A 30 14.12 -8.28 -1.62
N PHE A 31 12.93 -8.86 -1.53
CA PHE A 31 12.22 -9.14 -0.29
C PHE A 31 11.13 -10.18 -0.51
N GLU A 32 10.65 -10.77 0.57
CA GLU A 32 9.53 -11.70 0.58
C GLU A 32 8.46 -11.25 1.55
N MET A 33 7.23 -11.62 1.23
CA MET A 33 6.05 -11.31 2.03
C MET A 33 5.20 -12.57 2.19
N PRO A 34 4.87 -12.97 3.42
CA PRO A 34 3.99 -14.12 3.66
C PRO A 34 2.53 -13.79 3.33
N GLU A 35 1.68 -14.82 3.24
CA GLU A 35 0.23 -14.67 3.26
C GLU A 35 -0.19 -13.86 4.50
N ARG A 36 -1.13 -12.94 4.33
CA ARG A 36 -1.63 -12.03 5.38
C ARG A 36 -0.57 -11.10 5.99
N GLY A 37 0.63 -11.02 5.42
CA GLY A 37 1.67 -10.14 5.89
C GLY A 37 1.37 -8.66 5.61
N SER A 38 2.00 -7.77 6.34
CA SER A 38 1.94 -6.32 6.08
C SER A 38 3.34 -5.70 6.11
N ILE A 39 3.63 -4.85 5.10
CA ILE A 39 4.94 -4.21 4.93
C ILE A 39 4.74 -2.70 4.72
N ALA A 40 5.40 -1.89 5.54
CA ALA A 40 5.60 -0.47 5.27
C ALA A 40 6.80 -0.28 4.35
N VAL A 41 6.62 0.52 3.30
CA VAL A 41 7.71 0.98 2.43
C VAL A 41 7.95 2.46 2.73
N LEU A 42 9.06 2.75 3.38
CA LEU A 42 9.40 4.07 3.86
C LEU A 42 10.64 4.61 3.15
N GLY A 43 10.82 5.93 3.16
CA GLY A 43 11.94 6.62 2.52
C GLY A 43 11.55 8.01 2.08
N ARG A 44 12.53 8.83 1.74
CA ARG A 44 12.30 10.21 1.26
C ARG A 44 11.52 10.23 -0.06
N ASN A 45 11.01 11.42 -0.43
CA ASN A 45 10.36 11.59 -1.72
C ASN A 45 11.34 11.36 -2.86
N GLY A 46 10.86 10.72 -3.94
CA GLY A 46 11.66 10.44 -5.13
C GLY A 46 12.63 9.25 -5.02
N VAL A 47 12.66 8.50 -3.90
CA VAL A 47 13.57 7.34 -3.75
C VAL A 47 13.10 6.07 -4.46
N GLY A 48 11.87 6.05 -5.03
CA GLY A 48 11.35 4.89 -5.77
C GLY A 48 10.19 4.14 -5.10
N LYS A 49 9.59 4.66 -4.00
CA LYS A 49 8.49 3.98 -3.29
C LYS A 49 7.31 3.65 -4.20
N SER A 50 6.70 4.65 -4.85
CA SER A 50 5.59 4.43 -5.80
C SER A 50 6.03 3.59 -7.00
N THR A 51 7.29 3.75 -7.45
CA THR A 51 7.84 2.92 -8.53
C THR A 51 7.89 1.44 -8.14
N LEU A 52 8.10 1.10 -6.86
CA LEU A 52 8.03 -0.28 -6.38
C LEU A 52 6.62 -0.87 -6.59
N LEU A 53 5.57 -0.12 -6.19
CA LEU A 53 4.18 -0.53 -6.41
C LEU A 53 3.84 -0.63 -7.90
N LEU A 54 4.23 0.37 -8.68
CA LEU A 54 4.04 0.37 -10.15
C LEU A 54 4.78 -0.79 -10.83
N THR A 55 5.95 -1.17 -10.31
CA THR A 55 6.70 -2.34 -10.81
C THR A 55 5.94 -3.63 -10.48
N LEU A 56 5.39 -3.77 -9.27
CA LEU A 56 4.56 -4.90 -8.93
C LEU A 56 3.30 -4.98 -9.80
N MET A 57 2.68 -3.83 -10.09
CA MET A 57 1.51 -3.75 -10.98
C MET A 57 1.86 -3.93 -12.47
N GLY A 58 3.14 -3.89 -12.86
CA GLY A 58 3.58 -4.09 -14.25
C GLY A 58 3.53 -2.84 -15.12
N PHE A 59 3.54 -1.65 -14.53
CA PHE A 59 3.57 -0.36 -15.22
C PHE A 59 4.98 0.16 -15.50
N THR A 60 6.02 -0.53 -15.04
CA THR A 60 7.42 -0.20 -15.31
C THR A 60 8.07 -1.25 -16.21
N GLN A 61 9.26 -0.93 -16.73
CA GLN A 61 10.08 -1.87 -17.48
C GLN A 61 11.03 -2.58 -16.52
N LEU A 62 10.81 -3.88 -16.32
CA LEU A 62 11.71 -4.73 -15.54
C LEU A 62 12.91 -5.14 -16.41
N ARG A 63 14.13 -4.75 -15.99
CA ARG A 63 15.39 -5.01 -16.71
C ARG A 63 16.09 -6.28 -16.24
N ARG A 64 15.96 -6.62 -14.97
CA ARG A 64 16.56 -7.81 -14.34
C ARG A 64 15.71 -8.28 -13.17
N GLY A 65 15.87 -9.52 -12.78
CA GLY A 65 15.19 -10.14 -11.65
C GLY A 65 13.85 -10.74 -12.01
N SER A 66 13.11 -11.13 -11.00
CA SER A 66 11.78 -11.72 -11.15
C SER A 66 10.86 -11.33 -10.01
N ILE A 67 9.55 -11.38 -10.28
CA ILE A 67 8.48 -11.17 -9.31
C ILE A 67 7.63 -12.44 -9.29
N ILE A 68 7.57 -13.06 -8.14
CA ILE A 68 6.81 -14.31 -7.92
C ILE A 68 5.59 -14.00 -7.06
N TRP A 69 4.42 -14.36 -7.53
CA TRP A 69 3.13 -14.21 -6.88
C TRP A 69 2.50 -15.58 -6.64
N ARG A 70 2.34 -16.00 -5.39
CA ARG A 70 1.80 -17.34 -5.05
C ARG A 70 2.47 -18.45 -5.86
N GLY A 71 3.80 -18.47 -5.86
CA GLY A 71 4.60 -19.43 -6.62
C GLY A 71 4.64 -19.24 -8.13
N THR A 72 3.81 -18.34 -8.69
CA THR A 72 3.78 -18.09 -10.13
C THR A 72 4.63 -16.89 -10.51
N ASP A 73 5.47 -17.03 -11.52
CA ASP A 73 6.24 -15.89 -12.08
C ASP A 73 5.31 -14.95 -12.86
N ILE A 74 5.14 -13.74 -12.33
CA ILE A 74 4.32 -12.69 -12.93
C ILE A 74 5.17 -11.59 -13.59
N THR A 75 6.46 -11.78 -13.70
CA THR A 75 7.44 -10.77 -14.19
C THR A 75 7.01 -10.10 -15.50
N ARG A 76 6.50 -10.91 -16.43
CA ARG A 76 6.05 -10.45 -17.77
C ARG A 76 4.53 -10.35 -17.91
N LEU A 77 3.79 -10.56 -16.83
CA LEU A 77 2.34 -10.52 -16.87
C LEU A 77 1.85 -9.08 -16.99
N ALA A 78 0.89 -8.85 -17.90
CA ALA A 78 0.31 -7.53 -18.14
C ALA A 78 -0.44 -7.00 -16.90
N PRO A 79 -0.52 -5.67 -16.67
CA PRO A 79 -1.10 -5.06 -15.47
C PRO A 79 -2.50 -5.59 -15.12
N HIS A 80 -3.40 -5.67 -16.10
CA HIS A 80 -4.76 -6.15 -15.87
C HIS A 80 -4.80 -7.62 -15.41
N ARG A 81 -3.85 -8.46 -15.85
CA ARG A 81 -3.74 -9.86 -15.40
C ARG A 81 -3.23 -9.95 -13.96
N ARG A 82 -2.32 -9.05 -13.55
CA ARG A 82 -1.86 -8.96 -12.16
C ARG A 82 -3.00 -8.52 -11.25
N ALA A 83 -3.77 -7.52 -11.64
CA ALA A 83 -5.00 -7.14 -10.94
C ALA A 83 -6.01 -8.30 -10.87
N GLN A 84 -6.18 -9.06 -11.97
CA GLN A 84 -7.03 -10.24 -12.01
C GLN A 84 -6.54 -11.39 -11.11
N SER A 85 -5.25 -11.47 -10.81
CA SER A 85 -4.70 -12.49 -9.91
C SER A 85 -4.89 -12.18 -8.42
N GLY A 86 -5.54 -11.05 -8.09
CA GLY A 86 -5.88 -10.69 -6.72
C GLY A 86 -4.95 -9.64 -6.10
N ILE A 87 -4.30 -8.79 -6.92
CA ILE A 87 -3.55 -7.63 -6.46
C ILE A 87 -4.41 -6.39 -6.67
N GLY A 88 -4.87 -5.77 -5.57
CA GLY A 88 -5.57 -4.48 -5.57
C GLY A 88 -4.59 -3.33 -5.40
N TRP A 89 -4.91 -2.16 -5.97
CA TRP A 89 -4.06 -0.98 -5.88
C TRP A 89 -4.88 0.29 -5.70
N VAL A 90 -4.47 1.11 -4.74
CA VAL A 90 -4.95 2.48 -4.51
C VAL A 90 -3.79 3.42 -4.84
N ALA A 91 -3.92 4.13 -5.95
CA ALA A 91 -2.93 5.11 -6.40
C ALA A 91 -2.98 6.38 -5.54
N GLN A 92 -1.87 7.11 -5.44
CA GLN A 92 -1.77 8.40 -4.77
C GLN A 92 -2.81 9.40 -5.29
N GLU A 93 -3.04 9.44 -6.61
CA GLU A 93 -4.03 10.31 -7.28
C GLU A 93 -5.49 9.84 -7.13
N ARG A 94 -5.74 8.78 -6.30
CA ARG A 94 -7.07 8.19 -6.02
C ARG A 94 -7.76 7.57 -7.24
N GLU A 95 -7.62 8.13 -8.43
CA GLU A 95 -8.14 7.65 -9.73
C GLU A 95 -9.62 7.23 -9.68
N ILE A 96 -10.47 8.00 -8.99
CA ILE A 96 -11.91 7.75 -8.95
C ILE A 96 -12.58 8.15 -10.27
N PHE A 97 -13.69 7.51 -10.60
CA PHE A 97 -14.51 7.89 -11.74
C PHE A 97 -15.40 9.09 -11.36
N ALA A 98 -14.96 10.30 -11.72
CA ALA A 98 -15.55 11.57 -11.28
C ALA A 98 -17.05 11.70 -11.62
N ASN A 99 -17.50 11.16 -12.74
CA ASN A 99 -18.86 11.26 -13.25
C ASN A 99 -19.79 10.12 -12.79
N LEU A 100 -19.25 9.05 -12.23
CA LEU A 100 -19.99 7.95 -11.64
C LEU A 100 -20.39 8.29 -10.19
N THR A 101 -21.51 7.76 -9.74
CA THR A 101 -21.91 7.81 -8.33
C THR A 101 -20.95 6.99 -7.46
N VAL A 102 -21.01 7.16 -6.14
CA VAL A 102 -20.28 6.33 -5.18
C VAL A 102 -20.58 4.85 -5.42
N GLU A 103 -21.85 4.48 -5.54
CA GLU A 103 -22.28 3.10 -5.78
C GLU A 103 -21.74 2.55 -7.10
N GLU A 104 -21.82 3.30 -8.19
CA GLU A 104 -21.28 2.92 -9.48
C GLU A 104 -19.76 2.76 -9.45
N ASN A 105 -19.04 3.66 -8.76
CA ASN A 105 -17.60 3.54 -8.54
C ASN A 105 -17.24 2.23 -7.81
N LEU A 106 -18.01 1.86 -6.78
CA LEU A 106 -17.76 0.65 -6.01
C LEU A 106 -18.05 -0.61 -6.83
N THR A 107 -19.10 -0.59 -7.64
CA THR A 107 -19.57 -1.80 -8.34
C THR A 107 -18.89 -2.05 -9.68
N VAL A 108 -18.30 -1.03 -10.32
CA VAL A 108 -17.69 -1.13 -11.66
C VAL A 108 -16.61 -2.21 -11.78
N ALA A 109 -15.87 -2.48 -10.72
CA ALA A 109 -14.80 -3.48 -10.69
C ALA A 109 -15.04 -4.58 -9.65
N ALA A 110 -16.24 -4.64 -9.06
CA ALA A 110 -16.60 -5.59 -8.01
C ALA A 110 -16.45 -7.04 -8.48
N ARG A 111 -15.96 -7.88 -7.59
CA ARG A 111 -15.85 -9.33 -7.78
C ARG A 111 -16.54 -10.05 -6.64
N PRO A 112 -17.04 -11.27 -6.88
CA PRO A 112 -17.60 -12.09 -5.82
C PRO A 112 -16.58 -12.34 -4.70
N GLY A 113 -17.02 -12.17 -3.45
CA GLY A 113 -16.19 -12.41 -2.28
C GLY A 113 -16.77 -11.72 -1.06
N ARG A 114 -15.94 -11.56 -0.04
CA ARG A 114 -16.30 -10.94 1.24
C ARG A 114 -16.69 -9.47 1.12
N TRP A 115 -15.92 -8.74 0.30
CA TRP A 115 -16.16 -7.31 0.07
C TRP A 115 -17.26 -7.15 -0.98
N ASP A 116 -18.45 -6.95 -0.50
CA ASP A 116 -19.62 -6.53 -1.27
C ASP A 116 -20.00 -5.09 -0.93
N LEU A 117 -21.09 -4.59 -1.50
CA LEU A 117 -21.50 -3.20 -1.32
C LEU A 117 -21.87 -2.88 0.13
N ASP A 118 -22.52 -3.81 0.83
CA ASP A 118 -22.89 -3.62 2.23
C ASP A 118 -21.65 -3.60 3.12
N ALA A 119 -20.70 -4.52 2.93
CA ALA A 119 -19.43 -4.53 3.65
C ALA A 119 -18.61 -3.26 3.39
N ALA A 120 -18.60 -2.73 2.17
CA ALA A 120 -17.92 -1.47 1.84
C ALA A 120 -18.57 -0.27 2.56
N PHE A 121 -19.89 -0.22 2.64
CA PHE A 121 -20.61 0.84 3.36
C PHE A 121 -20.51 0.71 4.88
N ASP A 122 -20.44 -0.50 5.41
CA ASP A 122 -20.19 -0.72 6.85
C ASP A 122 -18.75 -0.35 7.22
N PHE A 123 -17.82 -0.52 6.30
CA PHE A 123 -16.42 -0.14 6.49
C PHE A 123 -16.21 1.38 6.41
N PHE A 124 -16.90 2.06 5.49
CA PHE A 124 -16.90 3.51 5.33
C PHE A 124 -18.33 4.08 5.35
N PRO A 125 -18.95 4.29 6.52
CA PRO A 125 -20.35 4.76 6.63
C PRO A 125 -20.63 6.08 5.90
N ARG A 126 -19.64 6.99 5.84
CA ARG A 126 -19.75 8.24 5.08
C ARG A 126 -20.04 8.02 3.60
N LEU A 127 -19.53 6.95 3.00
CA LEU A 127 -19.82 6.61 1.61
C LEU A 127 -21.28 6.20 1.42
N LYS A 128 -21.88 5.54 2.44
CA LYS A 128 -23.31 5.17 2.41
C LYS A 128 -24.20 6.42 2.36
N GLU A 129 -23.88 7.44 3.16
CA GLU A 129 -24.60 8.73 3.16
C GLU A 129 -24.49 9.45 1.81
N ARG A 130 -23.38 9.23 1.11
CA ARG A 130 -23.07 9.84 -0.18
C ARG A 130 -23.31 8.91 -1.37
N ARG A 131 -24.03 7.78 -1.17
CA ARG A 131 -24.21 6.70 -2.15
C ARG A 131 -24.55 7.16 -3.55
N GLN A 132 -25.44 8.17 -3.69
CA GLN A 132 -25.91 8.71 -4.96
C GLN A 132 -25.14 9.97 -5.42
N SER A 133 -24.18 10.48 -4.61
CA SER A 133 -23.31 11.58 -5.00
C SER A 133 -22.29 11.11 -6.04
N LYS A 134 -21.99 11.98 -7.01
CA LYS A 134 -20.93 11.70 -7.98
C LYS A 134 -19.54 11.87 -7.35
N GLY A 135 -18.52 11.19 -7.89
CA GLY A 135 -17.16 11.26 -7.40
C GLY A 135 -16.59 12.70 -7.32
N ASN A 136 -16.92 13.57 -8.27
CA ASN A 136 -16.52 14.98 -8.27
C ASN A 136 -17.25 15.86 -7.24
N GLN A 137 -18.26 15.35 -6.56
CA GLN A 137 -18.99 16.03 -5.49
C GLN A 137 -18.48 15.64 -4.09
N LEU A 138 -17.49 14.75 -4.02
CA LEU A 138 -16.91 14.27 -2.78
C LEU A 138 -15.74 15.15 -2.34
N SER A 139 -15.58 15.30 -1.03
CA SER A 139 -14.35 15.85 -0.44
C SER A 139 -13.15 14.96 -0.72
N GLY A 140 -11.93 15.49 -0.61
CA GLY A 140 -10.71 14.70 -0.81
C GLY A 140 -10.64 13.45 0.07
N GLY A 141 -11.10 13.53 1.32
CA GLY A 141 -11.17 12.38 2.22
C GLY A 141 -12.20 11.33 1.80
N GLU A 142 -13.40 11.75 1.38
CA GLU A 142 -14.42 10.85 0.84
C GLU A 142 -13.96 10.18 -0.45
N GLN A 143 -13.22 10.90 -1.30
CA GLN A 143 -12.61 10.33 -2.51
C GLN A 143 -11.57 9.26 -2.17
N GLN A 144 -10.76 9.48 -1.12
CA GLN A 144 -9.77 8.51 -0.66
C GLN A 144 -10.45 7.25 -0.09
N MET A 145 -11.50 7.42 0.71
CA MET A 145 -12.33 6.30 1.18
C MET A 145 -12.93 5.54 0.01
N LEU A 146 -13.45 6.25 -1.00
CA LEU A 146 -14.04 5.64 -2.20
C LEU A 146 -13.00 4.84 -3.01
N ALA A 147 -11.81 5.39 -3.21
CA ALA A 147 -10.72 4.70 -3.91
C ALA A 147 -10.30 3.41 -3.18
N THR A 148 -10.18 3.50 -1.84
CA THR A 148 -9.85 2.34 -0.99
C THR A 148 -10.97 1.29 -1.02
N ALA A 149 -12.22 1.69 -0.82
CA ALA A 149 -13.37 0.78 -0.88
C ALA A 149 -13.50 0.11 -2.25
N ARG A 150 -13.33 0.86 -3.35
CA ARG A 150 -13.37 0.31 -4.70
C ARG A 150 -12.28 -0.75 -4.93
N ALA A 151 -11.08 -0.52 -4.41
CA ALA A 151 -10.01 -1.52 -4.48
C ALA A 151 -10.37 -2.78 -3.68
N LEU A 152 -10.97 -2.63 -2.49
CA LEU A 152 -11.46 -3.75 -1.67
C LEU A 152 -12.57 -4.54 -2.36
N MET A 153 -13.47 -3.89 -3.10
CA MET A 153 -14.53 -4.54 -3.88
C MET A 153 -14.00 -5.51 -4.95
N THR A 154 -12.73 -5.43 -5.31
CA THR A 154 -12.08 -6.45 -6.16
C THR A 154 -11.74 -7.73 -5.41
N ASN A 155 -11.98 -7.79 -4.09
CA ASN A 155 -11.65 -8.89 -3.20
C ASN A 155 -10.17 -9.31 -3.31
N PRO A 156 -9.22 -8.38 -3.09
CA PRO A 156 -7.81 -8.62 -3.31
C PRO A 156 -7.21 -9.50 -2.20
N ALA A 157 -6.24 -10.35 -2.57
CA ALA A 157 -5.39 -11.04 -1.61
C ALA A 157 -4.26 -10.14 -1.09
N LEU A 158 -3.82 -9.18 -1.91
CA LEU A 158 -2.86 -8.14 -1.55
C LEU A 158 -3.40 -6.78 -1.97
N LEU A 159 -3.42 -5.83 -1.03
CA LEU A 159 -3.75 -4.43 -1.29
C LEU A 159 -2.48 -3.56 -1.24
N LEU A 160 -2.25 -2.81 -2.30
CA LEU A 160 -1.19 -1.83 -2.43
C LEU A 160 -1.78 -0.45 -2.16
N LEU A 161 -1.17 0.30 -1.25
CA LEU A 161 -1.61 1.63 -0.86
C LEU A 161 -0.46 2.63 -1.07
N ASP A 162 -0.64 3.59 -1.95
CA ASP A 162 0.37 4.60 -2.27
C ASP A 162 -0.01 5.94 -1.64
N GLU A 163 0.64 6.28 -0.52
CA GLU A 163 0.45 7.49 0.27
C GLU A 163 -1.03 7.82 0.56
N PRO A 164 -1.81 6.85 1.10
CA PRO A 164 -3.26 6.98 1.22
C PRO A 164 -3.72 8.06 2.21
N LEU A 165 -2.83 8.60 3.04
CA LEU A 165 -3.14 9.60 4.06
C LEU A 165 -2.74 11.01 3.65
N GLU A 166 -2.06 11.19 2.50
CA GLU A 166 -1.53 12.47 2.08
C GLU A 166 -2.64 13.51 1.82
N GLY A 167 -2.44 14.72 2.34
CA GLY A 167 -3.33 15.85 2.12
C GLY A 167 -4.72 15.74 2.74
N LEU A 168 -4.92 14.83 3.70
CA LEU A 168 -6.19 14.63 4.38
C LEU A 168 -6.27 15.38 5.71
N ALA A 169 -7.48 15.79 6.09
CA ALA A 169 -7.74 16.35 7.40
C ALA A 169 -7.51 15.29 8.51
N PRO A 170 -7.03 15.68 9.71
CA PRO A 170 -6.72 14.75 10.79
C PRO A 170 -7.82 13.76 11.13
N ILE A 171 -9.07 14.22 11.18
CA ILE A 171 -10.23 13.36 11.48
C ILE A 171 -10.44 12.26 10.42
N ILE A 172 -10.13 12.54 9.17
CA ILE A 172 -10.22 11.57 8.07
C ILE A 172 -9.05 10.58 8.13
N VAL A 173 -7.85 11.07 8.49
CA VAL A 173 -6.69 10.20 8.72
C VAL A 173 -7.00 9.18 9.81
N GLU A 174 -7.57 9.60 10.95
CA GLU A 174 -7.95 8.70 12.05
C GLU A 174 -8.96 7.63 11.59
N GLU A 175 -9.95 8.02 10.80
CA GLU A 175 -10.97 7.13 10.28
C GLU A 175 -10.37 6.09 9.31
N LEU A 176 -9.53 6.52 8.37
CA LEU A 176 -8.82 5.63 7.44
C LEU A 176 -7.86 4.69 8.18
N VAL A 177 -7.05 5.20 9.11
CA VAL A 177 -6.12 4.39 9.92
C VAL A 177 -6.87 3.32 10.70
N ARG A 178 -8.01 3.65 11.28
CA ARG A 178 -8.87 2.68 11.99
C ARG A 178 -9.37 1.58 11.04
N GLY A 179 -9.84 1.97 9.86
CA GLY A 179 -10.26 1.03 8.83
C GLY A 179 -9.12 0.13 8.36
N LEU A 180 -7.97 0.70 8.00
CA LEU A 180 -6.80 -0.05 7.57
C LEU A 180 -6.32 -1.03 8.65
N ARG A 181 -6.29 -0.60 9.92
CA ARG A 181 -5.95 -1.48 11.05
C ARG A 181 -6.88 -2.68 11.12
N LYS A 182 -8.19 -2.44 11.10
CA LYS A 182 -9.19 -3.53 11.10
C LYS A 182 -8.96 -4.50 9.95
N MET A 183 -8.76 -3.99 8.74
CA MET A 183 -8.53 -4.79 7.54
C MET A 183 -7.27 -5.67 7.68
N ILE A 184 -6.18 -5.13 8.20
CA ILE A 184 -4.92 -5.86 8.37
C ILE A 184 -5.04 -6.91 9.48
N THR A 185 -5.56 -6.51 10.67
CA THR A 185 -5.50 -7.36 11.87
C THR A 185 -6.66 -8.36 11.96
N GLU A 186 -7.86 -7.97 11.56
CA GLU A 186 -9.05 -8.81 11.70
C GLU A 186 -9.39 -9.58 10.43
N GLU A 187 -9.22 -8.92 9.26
CA GLU A 187 -9.55 -9.50 7.97
C GLU A 187 -8.40 -10.32 7.37
N GLY A 188 -7.18 -10.06 7.82
CA GLY A 188 -5.98 -10.74 7.33
C GLY A 188 -5.67 -10.45 5.86
N THR A 189 -6.09 -9.29 5.34
CA THR A 189 -5.70 -8.83 4.00
C THR A 189 -4.22 -8.47 4.02
N ALA A 190 -3.43 -9.04 3.11
CA ALA A 190 -2.04 -8.64 2.95
C ALA A 190 -1.94 -7.21 2.43
N VAL A 191 -0.99 -6.41 2.94
CA VAL A 191 -0.87 -4.98 2.61
C VAL A 191 0.58 -4.58 2.37
N ILE A 192 0.83 -3.85 1.29
CA ILE A 192 2.03 -3.01 1.15
C ILE A 192 1.59 -1.55 1.23
N LEU A 193 2.08 -0.86 2.25
CA LEU A 193 1.75 0.52 2.55
C LEU A 193 2.96 1.42 2.28
N VAL A 194 2.89 2.26 1.27
CA VAL A 194 3.84 3.35 1.04
C VAL A 194 3.32 4.57 1.79
N GLU A 195 4.14 5.14 2.67
CA GLU A 195 3.78 6.33 3.45
C GLU A 195 5.01 7.19 3.77
N GLN A 196 4.77 8.48 3.98
CA GLN A 196 5.77 9.42 4.49
C GLN A 196 5.69 9.53 6.02
N HIS A 197 4.50 9.36 6.58
CA HIS A 197 4.26 9.36 8.02
C HIS A 197 4.66 8.03 8.64
N ALA A 198 5.97 7.88 8.92
CA ALA A 198 6.55 6.61 9.35
C ALA A 198 5.88 6.04 10.60
N GLU A 199 5.59 6.85 11.62
CA GLU A 199 4.95 6.39 12.86
C GLU A 199 3.61 5.72 12.57
N VAL A 200 2.79 6.32 11.68
CA VAL A 200 1.50 5.75 11.30
C VAL A 200 1.70 4.44 10.54
N ALA A 201 2.56 4.44 9.52
CA ALA A 201 2.84 3.24 8.72
C ALA A 201 3.35 2.08 9.58
N LEU A 202 4.32 2.35 10.47
CA LEU A 202 4.91 1.37 11.38
C LEU A 202 3.89 0.86 12.43
N SER A 203 2.94 1.69 12.83
CA SER A 203 1.85 1.27 13.73
C SER A 203 0.83 0.33 13.09
N LEU A 204 0.77 0.31 11.75
CA LEU A 204 -0.19 -0.47 10.96
C LEU A 204 0.39 -1.77 10.42
N THR A 205 1.72 -1.89 10.30
CA THR A 205 2.37 -2.99 9.61
C THR A 205 3.25 -3.82 10.54
N GLU A 206 3.48 -5.08 10.16
CA GLU A 206 4.37 -6.00 10.91
C GLU A 206 5.83 -5.79 10.59
N ASN A 207 6.12 -5.51 9.32
CA ASN A 207 7.47 -5.34 8.82
C ASN A 207 7.60 -4.01 8.07
N ALA A 208 8.84 -3.53 7.97
CA ALA A 208 9.15 -2.32 7.23
C ALA A 208 10.43 -2.49 6.40
N VAL A 209 10.44 -1.86 5.24
CA VAL A 209 11.63 -1.68 4.41
C VAL A 209 11.90 -0.19 4.20
N LEU A 210 13.16 0.21 4.33
CA LEU A 210 13.59 1.56 4.02
C LEU A 210 14.23 1.58 2.63
N LEU A 211 13.71 2.45 1.76
CA LEU A 211 14.27 2.69 0.44
C LEU A 211 15.15 3.93 0.45
N GLU A 212 16.33 3.81 -0.16
CA GLU A 212 17.20 4.93 -0.52
C GLU A 212 17.76 4.71 -1.92
N ARG A 213 17.60 5.72 -2.78
CA ARG A 213 18.13 5.70 -4.18
C ARG A 213 17.78 4.43 -4.96
N GLY A 214 16.56 3.95 -4.78
CA GLY A 214 16.05 2.79 -5.51
C GLY A 214 16.47 1.42 -4.96
N ALA A 215 17.16 1.36 -3.83
CA ALA A 215 17.58 0.12 -3.16
C ALA A 215 16.97 -0.01 -1.77
N ILE A 216 16.73 -1.24 -1.30
CA ILE A 216 16.39 -1.50 0.09
C ILE A 216 17.68 -1.43 0.92
N VAL A 217 17.73 -0.46 1.83
CA VAL A 217 18.92 -0.23 2.69
C VAL A 217 18.71 -0.74 4.12
N HIS A 218 17.48 -1.02 4.50
CA HIS A 218 17.17 -1.58 5.81
C HIS A 218 15.86 -2.37 5.76
N HIS A 219 15.81 -3.48 6.50
CA HIS A 219 14.61 -4.29 6.70
C HIS A 219 14.51 -4.67 8.16
N ALA A 220 13.38 -4.39 8.80
CA ALA A 220 13.16 -4.64 10.21
C ALA A 220 11.69 -4.91 10.51
N ARG A 221 11.40 -5.42 11.70
CA ARG A 221 10.04 -5.41 12.25
C ARG A 221 9.63 -3.97 12.53
N SER A 222 8.40 -3.62 12.19
CA SER A 222 7.88 -2.26 12.38
C SER A 222 8.00 -1.79 13.84
N ALA A 223 7.70 -2.68 14.80
CA ALA A 223 7.77 -2.37 16.23
C ALA A 223 9.22 -2.06 16.72
N ASP A 224 10.22 -2.67 16.08
CA ASP A 224 11.63 -2.43 16.42
C ASP A 224 12.11 -1.13 15.76
N LEU A 225 11.77 -0.93 14.48
CA LEU A 225 12.13 0.29 13.75
C LEU A 225 11.46 1.53 14.36
N LEU A 226 10.25 1.43 14.89
CA LEU A 226 9.57 2.55 15.56
C LEU A 226 10.35 3.08 16.77
N LYS A 227 11.19 2.24 17.40
CA LYS A 227 12.06 2.61 18.54
C LYS A 227 13.44 3.06 18.10
N ASP A 228 13.83 2.78 16.85
CA ASP A 228 15.13 3.15 16.30
C ASP A 228 15.06 4.53 15.62
N HIS A 229 14.98 5.57 16.45
CA HIS A 229 14.92 6.95 15.99
C HIS A 229 16.13 7.34 15.14
N ALA A 230 17.33 6.80 15.43
CA ALA A 230 18.53 7.11 14.68
C ALA A 230 18.45 6.64 13.23
N THR A 231 17.92 5.43 13.00
CA THR A 231 17.68 4.91 11.65
C THR A 231 16.58 5.69 10.92
N LEU A 232 15.48 6.03 11.61
CA LEU A 232 14.41 6.84 11.04
C LEU A 232 14.89 8.23 10.65
N ASP A 233 15.64 8.92 11.51
CA ASP A 233 16.22 10.25 11.22
C ASP A 233 17.15 10.21 10.01
N ARG A 234 18.00 9.20 9.95
CA ARG A 234 18.97 9.03 8.87
C ARG A 234 18.30 8.90 7.50
N TYR A 235 17.30 8.02 7.37
CA TYR A 235 16.74 7.62 6.07
C TYR A 235 15.47 8.37 5.69
N ILE A 236 14.69 8.85 6.67
CA ILE A 236 13.41 9.53 6.42
C ILE A 236 13.52 11.02 6.73
N GLY A 237 14.46 11.42 7.60
CA GLY A 237 14.66 12.82 8.00
C GLY A 237 13.61 13.30 9.00
N LEU A 238 12.99 12.39 9.74
CA LEU A 238 12.14 12.72 10.88
C LEU A 238 13.04 13.22 12.03
N ARG A 239 13.13 14.53 12.21
CA ARG A 239 13.55 15.06 13.50
C ARG A 239 12.44 14.76 14.49
N VAL A 240 12.59 13.68 15.28
CA VAL A 240 11.77 13.52 16.47
C VAL A 240 12.03 14.77 17.31
N ALA A 241 10.99 15.55 17.54
CA ALA A 241 11.09 16.71 18.43
C ALA A 241 11.42 16.13 19.82
N ASP A 242 12.69 16.19 20.20
CA ASP A 242 13.10 16.02 21.59
C ASP A 242 12.21 16.92 22.43
N GLY A 243 11.42 16.32 23.33
CA GLY A 243 10.45 17.02 24.18
C GLY A 243 11.14 18.09 25.05
N LYS A 244 11.31 19.28 24.49
CA LYS A 244 11.54 20.50 25.26
C LYS A 244 10.32 21.39 25.09
N PRO A 245 9.61 21.73 26.18
CA PRO A 245 8.57 22.74 26.13
C PRO A 245 9.20 24.06 25.65
N ALA A 246 8.53 24.70 24.68
CA ALA A 246 8.84 26.06 24.29
C ALA A 246 8.77 26.93 25.55
N GLN A 247 9.92 27.43 25.97
CA GLN A 247 9.96 28.49 26.98
C GLN A 247 9.51 29.79 26.33
N ALA A 248 8.58 30.40 27.00
CA ALA A 248 7.87 31.67 26.83
C ALA A 248 8.53 32.76 25.98
#